data_a4e3907dd9f0fec2905f3a60b2d8b41c
#
_entry.id   a4e3907dd9f0fec2905f3a60b2d8b41c
#
_cell.length_a   1.000
_cell.length_b   1.000
_cell.length_c   1.000
_cell.angle_alpha   90.00
_cell.angle_beta   90.00
_cell.angle_gamma   90.00
#
_symmetry.space_group_name_H-M   'P 1'
#
loop_
_entity.id
_entity.type
_entity.pdbx_description
1 polymer ?
#
loop_
_entity_poly.entity_id
_entity_poly.type
_entity_poly.pdbx_seq_one_letter_code
_entity_poly.pdbx_strand_id
1 'polypeptide(L)'
;SSSAASDVYKRQVEKPCKQFCRYSMQRHKAKSPFPIRELTTDDLPQVAAHYKLESKEEIAATIEHGLMFGAEVDGELAGFIGMHTDGSVGMLEVFKKYRRCGVGSALVSHMNNYHADRGWTVYGQVYFDNDVSLAMQRRLGLAESEDYIRWISGKDTF
;
A
#
# COMPACT_ATOMS: atom_id res chain seq x y z
N SER A 1 -7.27 -37.36 -15.09
CA SER A 1 -7.86 -36.29 -14.30
C SER A 1 -6.89 -35.70 -13.24
N SER A 2 -6.00 -36.52 -12.63
CA SER A 2 -5.03 -36.04 -11.67
C SER A 2 -3.89 -35.17 -12.30
N SER A 3 -3.58 -35.37 -13.58
CA SER A 3 -2.55 -34.59 -14.28
C SER A 3 -3.01 -33.19 -14.58
N ALA A 4 -4.27 -32.93 -14.93
CA ALA A 4 -4.79 -31.58 -15.21
C ALA A 4 -4.82 -30.71 -13.95
N ALA A 5 -5.22 -31.26 -12.79
CA ALA A 5 -5.17 -30.56 -11.52
C ALA A 5 -3.72 -30.22 -11.11
N SER A 6 -2.79 -31.16 -11.28
CA SER A 6 -1.35 -30.96 -11.06
C SER A 6 -0.77 -29.87 -11.96
N ASP A 7 -1.19 -29.79 -13.24
CA ASP A 7 -0.71 -28.79 -14.17
C ASP A 7 -1.27 -27.39 -13.88
N VAL A 8 -2.50 -27.29 -13.39
CA VAL A 8 -3.06 -26.02 -12.91
C VAL A 8 -2.29 -25.51 -11.68
N TYR A 9 -1.96 -26.38 -10.73
CA TYR A 9 -1.15 -26.01 -9.56
C TYR A 9 0.26 -25.54 -9.93
N LYS A 10 0.89 -26.16 -10.90
CA LYS A 10 2.24 -25.76 -11.37
C LYS A 10 2.27 -24.38 -12.05
N ARG A 11 1.12 -23.86 -12.47
CA ARG A 11 1.01 -22.52 -13.11
C ARG A 11 0.70 -21.39 -12.12
N GLN A 12 0.49 -21.71 -10.84
CA GLN A 12 0.22 -20.72 -9.81
C GLN A 12 1.53 -20.12 -9.29
N VAL A 13 1.54 -18.81 -9.09
CA VAL A 13 2.63 -18.10 -8.46
C VAL A 13 2.19 -17.72 -7.05
N GLU A 14 2.91 -18.24 -6.05
CA GLU A 14 2.71 -17.90 -4.65
C GLU A 14 3.70 -16.80 -4.26
N LYS A 15 3.19 -15.72 -3.66
CA LYS A 15 4.03 -14.68 -3.08
C LYS A 15 3.67 -14.48 -1.62
N PRO A 16 4.57 -14.86 -0.67
CA PRO A 16 4.28 -14.72 0.74
C PRO A 16 4.29 -13.25 1.17
N CYS A 17 3.35 -12.89 2.04
CA CYS A 17 3.22 -11.58 2.63
C CYS A 17 3.09 -11.67 4.14
N LYS A 18 3.63 -10.71 4.86
CA LYS A 18 3.28 -10.45 6.25
C LYS A 18 2.09 -9.52 6.31
N GLN A 19 1.16 -9.82 7.21
CA GLN A 19 0.04 -8.94 7.49
C GLN A 19 0.39 -8.02 8.66
N PHE A 20 0.04 -6.76 8.52
CA PHE A 20 0.19 -5.74 9.55
C PHE A 20 -1.15 -5.15 9.91
N CYS A 21 -1.35 -4.87 11.18
CA CYS A 21 -2.51 -4.13 11.64
C CYS A 21 -2.19 -3.23 12.82
N ARG A 22 -3.03 -2.23 13.04
CA ARG A 22 -2.97 -1.35 14.20
C ARG A 22 -4.25 -1.52 15.01
N TYR A 23 -4.12 -2.13 16.15
CA TYR A 23 -5.24 -2.33 17.10
C TYR A 23 -5.58 -1.07 17.89
N SER A 24 -4.63 -0.13 18.01
CA SER A 24 -4.84 1.11 18.74
C SER A 24 -5.37 2.19 17.82
N MET A 25 -6.46 2.84 18.20
CA MET A 25 -7.03 4.02 17.55
C MET A 25 -6.24 5.30 17.85
N GLN A 26 -5.08 5.21 18.47
CA GLN A 26 -4.26 6.37 18.77
C GLN A 26 -3.66 6.94 17.48
N ARG A 27 -3.81 8.24 17.34
CA ARG A 27 -3.17 8.97 16.26
C ARG A 27 -1.66 9.01 16.42
N HIS A 28 -0.95 8.98 15.30
CA HIS A 28 0.46 9.33 15.30
C HIS A 28 0.61 10.83 15.58
N LYS A 29 1.39 11.16 16.60
CA LYS A 29 1.53 12.55 17.08
C LYS A 29 2.45 13.40 16.20
N ALA A 30 3.37 12.76 15.48
CA ALA A 30 4.30 13.48 14.63
C ALA A 30 3.56 14.13 13.45
N LYS A 31 3.71 15.42 13.29
CA LYS A 31 3.28 16.11 12.07
C LYS A 31 4.19 15.66 10.93
N SER A 32 3.58 15.39 9.78
CA SER A 32 4.34 15.18 8.56
C SER A 32 5.18 16.43 8.24
N PRO A 33 6.48 16.28 7.95
CA PRO A 33 7.27 17.39 7.43
C PRO A 33 6.90 17.74 5.98
N PHE A 34 6.05 16.92 5.34
CA PHE A 34 5.63 17.08 3.95
C PHE A 34 4.14 17.42 3.90
N PRO A 35 3.71 18.32 3.01
CA PRO A 35 2.30 18.47 2.67
C PRO A 35 1.76 17.15 2.12
N ILE A 36 0.60 16.71 2.61
CA ILE A 36 -0.10 15.53 2.12
C ILE A 36 -1.50 15.96 1.69
N ARG A 37 -1.88 15.57 0.50
CA ARG A 37 -3.19 15.90 -0.09
C ARG A 37 -3.86 14.68 -0.72
N GLU A 38 -5.16 14.75 -0.90
CA GLU A 38 -5.86 13.81 -1.77
C GLU A 38 -5.33 13.93 -3.20
N LEU A 39 -5.21 12.81 -3.89
CA LEU A 39 -4.91 12.79 -5.31
C LEU A 39 -6.17 13.08 -6.13
N THR A 40 -5.95 13.69 -7.27
CA THR A 40 -6.99 13.98 -8.26
C THR A 40 -6.74 13.21 -9.55
N THR A 41 -7.70 13.27 -10.47
CA THR A 41 -7.56 12.64 -11.80
C THR A 41 -6.35 13.16 -12.59
N ASP A 42 -5.88 14.37 -12.30
CA ASP A 42 -4.68 14.94 -12.91
C ASP A 42 -3.40 14.17 -12.51
N ASP A 43 -3.41 13.53 -11.34
CA ASP A 43 -2.30 12.72 -10.85
C ASP A 43 -2.26 11.30 -11.46
N LEU A 44 -3.37 10.86 -12.05
CA LEU A 44 -3.52 9.48 -12.55
C LEU A 44 -2.41 9.03 -13.49
N PRO A 45 -1.96 9.81 -14.49
CA PRO A 45 -0.89 9.39 -15.38
C PRO A 45 0.40 9.07 -14.63
N GLN A 46 0.78 9.90 -13.65
CA GLN A 46 1.99 9.70 -12.87
C GLN A 46 1.87 8.52 -11.91
N VAL A 47 0.73 8.35 -11.26
CA VAL A 47 0.47 7.19 -10.37
C VAL A 47 0.52 5.90 -11.17
N ALA A 48 -0.20 5.81 -12.29
CA ALA A 48 -0.24 4.62 -13.14
C ALA A 48 1.12 4.30 -13.78
N ALA A 49 1.97 5.29 -14.00
CA ALA A 49 3.32 5.08 -14.47
C ALA A 49 4.21 4.36 -13.45
N HIS A 50 3.98 4.57 -12.15
CA HIS A 50 4.81 4.04 -11.07
C HIS A 50 4.21 2.83 -10.36
N TYR A 51 2.90 2.63 -10.40
CA TYR A 51 2.22 1.51 -9.75
C TYR A 51 1.64 0.56 -10.80
N LYS A 52 2.17 -0.67 -10.86
CA LYS A 52 1.86 -1.65 -11.92
C LYS A 52 1.06 -2.87 -11.42
N LEU A 53 0.72 -2.91 -10.14
CA LEU A 53 -0.01 -4.03 -9.53
C LEU A 53 -1.52 -3.93 -9.72
N GLU A 54 -2.02 -2.77 -10.12
CA GLU A 54 -3.43 -2.53 -10.45
C GLU A 54 -3.56 -1.85 -11.81
N SER A 55 -4.71 -2.01 -12.44
CA SER A 55 -5.04 -1.35 -13.69
C SER A 55 -5.22 0.16 -13.51
N LYS A 56 -5.07 0.90 -14.59
CA LYS A 56 -5.32 2.35 -14.57
C LYS A 56 -6.75 2.69 -14.16
N GLU A 57 -7.70 1.85 -14.53
CA GLU A 57 -9.13 1.98 -14.19
C GLU A 57 -9.37 1.79 -12.69
N GLU A 58 -8.71 0.81 -12.08
CA GLU A 58 -8.78 0.58 -10.63
C GLU A 58 -8.14 1.73 -9.84
N ILE A 59 -6.99 2.21 -10.28
CA ILE A 59 -6.32 3.38 -9.70
C ILE A 59 -7.24 4.62 -9.81
N ALA A 60 -7.82 4.86 -10.98
CA ALA A 60 -8.75 5.97 -11.19
C ALA A 60 -9.95 5.90 -10.24
N ALA A 61 -10.54 4.72 -10.08
CA ALA A 61 -11.67 4.52 -9.17
C ALA A 61 -11.27 4.82 -7.70
N THR A 62 -10.09 4.40 -7.28
CA THR A 62 -9.57 4.68 -5.93
C THR A 62 -9.37 6.18 -5.71
N ILE A 63 -8.83 6.89 -6.70
CA ILE A 63 -8.68 8.35 -6.67
C ILE A 63 -10.05 9.05 -6.59
N GLU A 64 -11.00 8.65 -7.42
CA GLU A 64 -12.34 9.22 -7.46
C GLU A 64 -13.12 9.03 -6.15
N HIS A 65 -12.85 7.95 -5.41
CA HIS A 65 -13.42 7.70 -4.08
C HIS A 65 -12.71 8.46 -2.95
N GLY A 66 -11.68 9.27 -3.25
CA GLY A 66 -10.94 10.02 -2.24
C GLY A 66 -10.06 9.15 -1.34
N LEU A 67 -9.63 7.99 -1.83
CA LEU A 67 -8.90 6.98 -1.05
C LEU A 67 -7.41 6.88 -1.43
N MET A 68 -6.88 7.84 -2.17
CA MET A 68 -5.46 7.97 -2.45
C MET A 68 -4.93 9.34 -2.02
N PHE A 69 -3.77 9.32 -1.39
CA PHE A 69 -3.09 10.50 -0.88
C PHE A 69 -1.67 10.58 -1.41
N GLY A 70 -1.21 11.78 -1.69
CA GLY A 70 0.15 12.04 -2.15
C GLY A 70 0.88 12.98 -1.22
N ALA A 71 2.17 12.71 -1.01
CA ALA A 71 3.08 13.63 -0.33
C ALA A 71 3.81 14.49 -1.35
N GLU A 72 4.00 15.76 -1.04
CA GLU A 72 4.69 16.72 -1.90
C GLU A 72 6.03 17.14 -1.29
N VAL A 73 7.02 17.28 -2.15
CA VAL A 73 8.33 17.86 -1.84
C VAL A 73 8.60 18.96 -2.87
N ASP A 74 8.82 20.17 -2.41
CA ASP A 74 9.04 21.35 -3.27
C ASP A 74 7.95 21.53 -4.34
N GLY A 75 6.69 21.21 -3.99
CA GLY A 75 5.54 21.34 -4.89
C GLY A 75 5.38 20.21 -5.92
N GLU A 76 6.26 19.21 -5.89
CA GLU A 76 6.17 18.03 -6.75
C GLU A 76 5.66 16.80 -5.98
N LEU A 77 4.88 15.95 -6.63
CA LEU A 77 4.47 14.68 -6.05
C LEU A 77 5.72 13.81 -5.84
N ALA A 78 5.92 13.39 -4.58
CA ALA A 78 7.09 12.60 -4.16
C ALA A 78 6.76 11.11 -3.94
N GLY A 79 5.50 10.81 -3.71
CA GLY A 79 5.01 9.46 -3.47
C GLY A 79 3.54 9.47 -3.14
N PHE A 80 2.95 8.30 -3.04
CA PHE A 80 1.52 8.14 -2.77
C PHE A 80 1.23 6.87 -1.96
N ILE A 81 0.05 6.84 -1.37
CA ILE A 81 -0.53 5.70 -0.66
C ILE A 81 -2.02 5.63 -0.96
N GLY A 82 -2.57 4.44 -0.99
CA GLY A 82 -3.99 4.25 -1.25
C GLY A 82 -4.59 3.11 -0.44
N MET A 83 -5.90 2.97 -0.55
CA MET A 83 -6.66 1.89 0.05
C MET A 83 -7.25 1.01 -1.05
N HIS A 84 -7.02 -0.29 -0.93
CA HIS A 84 -7.60 -1.29 -1.85
C HIS A 84 -9.11 -1.46 -1.63
N THR A 85 -9.78 -2.11 -2.57
CA THR A 85 -11.23 -2.36 -2.49
C THR A 85 -11.65 -3.21 -1.29
N ASP A 86 -10.75 -4.06 -0.77
CA ASP A 86 -10.97 -4.84 0.44
C ASP A 86 -10.77 -4.03 1.75
N GLY A 87 -10.43 -2.75 1.63
CA GLY A 87 -10.16 -1.86 2.76
C GLY A 87 -8.73 -1.92 3.31
N SER A 88 -7.88 -2.79 2.77
CA SER A 88 -6.48 -2.82 3.17
C SER A 88 -5.71 -1.60 2.67
N VAL A 89 -4.78 -1.11 3.48
CA VAL A 89 -3.87 -0.04 3.09
C VAL A 89 -2.73 -0.63 2.26
N GLY A 90 -2.49 -0.02 1.13
CA GLY A 90 -1.45 -0.46 0.21
C GLY A 90 -1.17 0.61 -0.83
N MET A 91 -0.84 0.20 -2.06
CA MET A 91 -0.54 1.12 -3.16
C MET A 91 0.52 2.16 -2.76
N LEU A 92 1.43 1.79 -1.83
CA LEU A 92 2.48 2.69 -1.35
C LEU A 92 3.65 2.69 -2.33
N GLU A 93 3.96 3.86 -2.83
CA GLU A 93 5.14 4.09 -3.67
C GLU A 93 5.80 5.42 -3.30
N VAL A 94 7.11 5.40 -3.15
CA VAL A 94 7.94 6.61 -3.03
C VAL A 94 8.84 6.69 -4.25
N PHE A 95 8.78 7.78 -4.97
CA PHE A 95 9.57 7.94 -6.18
C PHE A 95 11.06 7.94 -5.86
N LYS A 96 11.86 7.32 -6.73
CA LYS A 96 13.28 7.07 -6.49
C LYS A 96 14.06 8.29 -6.00
N LYS A 97 13.77 9.45 -6.57
CA LYS A 97 14.39 10.74 -6.22
C LYS A 97 14.18 11.12 -4.75
N TYR A 98 13.07 10.69 -4.15
CA TYR A 98 12.62 11.11 -2.82
C TYR A 98 12.70 10.00 -1.76
N ARG A 99 13.36 8.89 -2.09
CA ARG A 99 13.54 7.79 -1.13
C ARG A 99 14.51 8.16 -0.02
N ARG A 100 14.34 7.52 1.15
CA ARG A 100 15.14 7.73 2.37
C ARG A 100 15.04 9.15 2.97
N CYS A 101 13.97 9.89 2.64
CA CYS A 101 13.70 11.21 3.18
C CYS A 101 12.54 11.22 4.20
N GLY A 102 11.95 10.05 4.51
CA GLY A 102 10.81 9.95 5.41
C GLY A 102 9.43 10.11 4.74
N VAL A 103 9.36 10.20 3.42
CA VAL A 103 8.10 10.33 2.66
C VAL A 103 7.18 9.14 2.90
N GLY A 104 7.70 7.91 2.82
CA GLY A 104 6.92 6.70 3.06
C GLY A 104 6.33 6.65 4.47
N SER A 105 7.12 6.97 5.48
CA SER A 105 6.66 7.03 6.87
C SER A 105 5.58 8.09 7.07
N ALA A 106 5.71 9.24 6.42
CA ALA A 106 4.71 10.31 6.47
C ALA A 106 3.38 9.86 5.85
N LEU A 107 3.42 9.18 4.70
CA LEU A 107 2.24 8.65 4.02
C LEU A 107 1.52 7.57 4.86
N VAL A 108 2.27 6.63 5.43
CA VAL A 108 1.70 5.60 6.31
C VAL A 108 1.09 6.21 7.56
N SER A 109 1.76 7.16 8.18
CA SER A 109 1.24 7.88 9.36
C SER A 109 -0.04 8.65 9.03
N HIS A 110 -0.10 9.29 7.86
CA HIS A 110 -1.29 9.98 7.39
C HIS A 110 -2.48 8.99 7.26
N MET A 111 -2.25 7.85 6.62
CA MET A 111 -3.30 6.83 6.44
C MET A 111 -3.74 6.23 7.77
N ASN A 112 -2.82 5.99 8.70
CA ASN A 112 -3.15 5.55 10.06
C ASN A 112 -4.05 6.56 10.77
N ASN A 113 -3.75 7.85 10.66
CA ASN A 113 -4.57 8.92 11.25
C ASN A 113 -5.93 9.05 10.56
N TYR A 114 -5.97 8.92 9.24
CA TYR A 114 -7.21 8.90 8.47
C TYR A 114 -8.17 7.80 8.95
N HIS A 115 -7.65 6.60 9.21
CA HIS A 115 -8.44 5.49 9.76
C HIS A 115 -8.83 5.73 11.22
N ALA A 116 -7.90 6.20 12.04
CA ALA A 116 -8.17 6.49 13.45
C ALA A 116 -9.29 7.52 13.63
N ASP A 117 -9.31 8.56 12.81
CA ASP A 117 -10.36 9.59 12.83
C ASP A 117 -11.76 9.05 12.48
N ARG A 118 -11.82 7.92 11.77
CA ARG A 118 -13.06 7.23 11.37
C ARG A 118 -13.41 6.04 12.24
N GLY A 119 -12.60 5.73 13.25
CA GLY A 119 -12.77 4.55 14.09
C GLY A 119 -12.48 3.23 13.34
N TRP A 120 -11.71 3.27 12.28
CA TRP A 120 -11.38 2.10 11.48
C TRP A 120 -10.07 1.46 11.91
N THR A 121 -9.99 0.14 11.79
CA THR A 121 -8.72 -0.59 11.96
C THR A 121 -7.87 -0.46 10.71
N VAL A 122 -6.61 -0.09 10.89
CA VAL A 122 -5.63 -0.08 9.81
C VAL A 122 -5.06 -1.48 9.64
N TYR A 123 -5.06 -2.01 8.44
CA TYR A 123 -4.42 -3.27 8.09
C TYR A 123 -3.87 -3.23 6.67
N GLY A 124 -2.89 -4.06 6.42
CA GLY A 124 -2.28 -4.17 5.10
C GLY A 124 -1.31 -5.34 5.05
N GLN A 125 -0.81 -5.62 3.86
CA GLN A 125 0.15 -6.68 3.62
C GLN A 125 1.45 -6.11 3.04
N VAL A 126 2.56 -6.72 3.43
CA VAL A 126 3.88 -6.41 2.90
C VAL A 126 4.52 -7.70 2.41
N TYR A 127 5.02 -7.70 1.19
CA TYR A 127 5.75 -8.85 0.66
C TYR A 127 6.95 -9.19 1.54
N PHE A 128 7.22 -10.49 1.69
CA PHE A 128 8.25 -11.03 2.59
C PHE A 128 9.66 -10.51 2.30
N ASP A 129 9.93 -10.12 1.06
CA ASP A 129 11.21 -9.62 0.57
C ASP A 129 11.32 -8.08 0.53
N ASN A 130 10.27 -7.38 0.95
CA ASN A 130 10.27 -5.92 1.02
C ASN A 130 10.76 -5.45 2.39
N ASP A 131 12.05 -5.58 2.64
CA ASP A 131 12.68 -5.27 3.94
C ASP A 131 12.48 -3.81 4.37
N VAL A 132 12.46 -2.89 3.43
CA VAL A 132 12.26 -1.45 3.70
C VAL A 132 10.85 -1.21 4.27
N SER A 133 9.81 -1.75 3.63
CA SER A 133 8.43 -1.62 4.12
C SER A 133 8.22 -2.39 5.42
N LEU A 134 8.78 -3.58 5.57
CA LEU A 134 8.72 -4.36 6.82
C LEU A 134 9.32 -3.58 7.99
N ALA A 135 10.51 -3.02 7.81
CA ALA A 135 11.18 -2.21 8.83
C ALA A 135 10.38 -0.95 9.18
N MET A 136 9.80 -0.29 8.18
CA MET A 136 8.98 0.90 8.36
C MET A 136 7.71 0.59 9.18
N GLN A 137 6.97 -0.48 8.85
CA GLN A 137 5.76 -0.88 9.57
C GLN A 137 6.06 -1.20 11.03
N ARG A 138 7.14 -1.93 11.29
CA ARG A 138 7.61 -2.25 12.65
C ARG A 138 7.97 -0.99 13.43
N ARG A 139 8.71 -0.06 12.83
CA ARG A 139 9.09 1.21 13.44
C ARG A 139 7.89 2.07 13.77
N LEU A 140 6.84 2.04 12.96
CA LEU A 140 5.58 2.76 13.21
C LEU A 140 4.66 2.07 14.21
N GLY A 141 5.07 0.92 14.75
CA GLY A 141 4.37 0.22 15.83
C GLY A 141 3.15 -0.58 15.38
N LEU A 142 3.10 -1.01 14.12
CA LEU A 142 2.04 -1.92 13.68
C LEU A 142 2.36 -3.34 14.13
N ALA A 143 1.32 -4.06 14.56
CA ALA A 143 1.42 -5.47 14.90
C ALA A 143 1.58 -6.30 13.62
N GLU A 144 2.50 -7.24 13.65
CA GLU A 144 2.85 -8.12 12.54
C GLU A 144 2.29 -9.53 12.78
N SER A 145 1.77 -10.18 11.75
CA SER A 145 1.35 -11.59 11.86
C SER A 145 2.55 -12.51 12.08
N GLU A 146 2.35 -13.58 12.83
CA GLU A 146 3.38 -14.62 13.01
C GLU A 146 3.57 -15.40 11.71
N ASP A 147 2.47 -15.77 11.05
CA ASP A 147 2.46 -16.51 9.80
C ASP A 147 2.44 -15.61 8.57
N TYR A 148 2.75 -16.22 7.43
CA TYR A 148 2.65 -15.57 6.13
C TYR A 148 1.30 -15.83 5.49
N ILE A 149 0.73 -14.81 4.87
CA ILE A 149 -0.36 -14.94 3.90
C ILE A 149 0.29 -15.14 2.53
N ARG A 150 -0.30 -16.00 1.72
CA ARG A 150 0.18 -16.25 0.36
C ARG A 150 -0.83 -15.76 -0.66
N TRP A 151 -0.38 -14.90 -1.55
CA TRP A 151 -1.13 -14.56 -2.74
C TRP A 151 -0.87 -15.61 -3.82
N ILE A 152 -1.95 -16.16 -4.36
CA ILE A 152 -1.90 -17.16 -5.41
C ILE A 152 -2.51 -16.55 -6.67
N SER A 153 -1.74 -16.52 -7.75
CA SER A 153 -2.22 -16.05 -9.05
C SER A 153 -1.96 -17.10 -10.13
N GLY A 154 -2.94 -17.35 -10.98
CA GLY A 154 -2.79 -18.21 -12.16
C GLY A 154 -2.14 -17.45 -13.32
N LYS A 155 -1.23 -18.08 -14.04
CA LYS A 155 -0.57 -17.45 -15.20
C LYS A 155 -1.51 -17.11 -16.36
N ASP A 156 -2.68 -17.72 -16.39
CA ASP A 156 -3.64 -17.59 -17.50
C ASP A 156 -4.81 -16.64 -17.18
N THR A 157 -4.78 -15.94 -16.05
CA THR A 157 -5.85 -15.02 -15.61
C THR A 157 -5.54 -13.54 -15.83
N PHE A 158 -4.41 -13.26 -16.41
CA PHE A 158 -3.96 -11.88 -16.65
C PHE A 158 -3.52 -11.67 -18.08
#